data_06eefb28a52a1abcd8d5d88d51275a60
#
_entry.id   06eefb28a52a1abcd8d5d88d51275a60
#
_cell.length_a   1.000
_cell.length_b   1.000
_cell.length_c   1.000
_cell.angle_alpha   90.00
_cell.angle_beta   90.00
_cell.angle_gamma   90.00
#
_symmetry.space_group_name_H-M   'P 1'
#
loop_
_entity.id
_entity.type
_entity.pdbx_description
1 polymer ?
#
loop_
_entity_poly.entity_id
_entity_poly.type
_entity_poly.pdbx_seq_one_letter_code
_entity_poly.pdbx_strand_id
1 'polypeptide(L)'
;MKPYVTMEEVISTQGADSRTHRFLTAENGCTNGCASGTTIYASNEFSDKPGVHNDQEGFYVLEGEGYAKLDDLVFPIKAGDSFVAPAGVAHTIRTKEGCQPVKVFWFHSAK
;
A
#
# COMPACT_ATOMS: atom_id res chain seq x y z
N MET A 1 -11.90 22.27 6.71
CA MET A 1 -11.12 21.07 6.37
C MET A 1 -10.67 20.37 7.64
N LYS A 2 -10.72 19.06 7.65
CA LYS A 2 -10.33 18.27 8.81
C LYS A 2 -9.05 17.51 8.46
N PRO A 3 -7.87 17.93 8.93
CA PRO A 3 -6.57 17.40 8.48
C PRO A 3 -6.16 16.08 9.15
N TYR A 4 -7.12 15.34 9.66
CA TYR A 4 -6.87 14.04 10.28
C TYR A 4 -8.07 13.14 10.09
N VAL A 5 -7.85 11.84 10.27
CA VAL A 5 -8.91 10.83 10.26
C VAL A 5 -8.62 9.83 11.39
N THR A 6 -9.67 9.30 12.01
CA THR A 6 -9.53 8.25 13.02
C THR A 6 -9.81 6.90 12.38
N MET A 7 -9.27 5.83 12.98
CA MET A 7 -9.56 4.47 12.50
C MET A 7 -11.05 4.14 12.61
N GLU A 8 -11.72 4.67 13.63
CA GLU A 8 -13.17 4.51 13.77
C GLU A 8 -13.92 5.07 12.57
N GLU A 9 -13.55 6.26 12.11
CA GLU A 9 -14.14 6.87 10.92
C GLU A 9 -13.86 6.06 9.66
N VAL A 10 -12.63 5.58 9.51
CA VAL A 10 -12.23 4.77 8.36
C VAL A 10 -13.08 3.49 8.32
N ILE A 11 -13.19 2.78 9.43
CA ILE A 11 -13.99 1.56 9.51
C ILE A 11 -15.46 1.84 9.23
N SER A 12 -16.00 2.93 9.78
CA SER A 12 -17.39 3.32 9.61
C SER A 12 -17.76 3.56 8.15
N THR A 13 -16.85 4.13 7.37
CA THR A 13 -17.13 4.49 5.96
C THR A 13 -16.67 3.43 4.98
N GLN A 14 -15.63 2.65 5.29
CA GLN A 14 -15.00 1.72 4.36
C GLN A 14 -15.16 0.25 4.75
N GLY A 15 -15.61 -0.04 5.97
CA GLY A 15 -15.76 -1.40 6.48
C GLY A 15 -14.48 -1.92 7.14
N ALA A 16 -14.64 -2.69 8.21
CA ALA A 16 -13.52 -3.26 8.95
C ALA A 16 -12.76 -4.32 8.14
N ASP A 17 -13.47 -5.03 7.27
CA ASP A 17 -12.92 -6.19 6.53
C ASP A 17 -12.36 -5.85 5.16
N SER A 18 -12.35 -4.58 4.78
CA SER A 18 -11.75 -4.16 3.51
C SER A 18 -10.25 -4.43 3.50
N ARG A 19 -9.74 -4.96 2.38
CA ARG A 19 -8.31 -5.20 2.24
C ARG A 19 -7.52 -3.90 2.13
N THR A 20 -8.12 -2.87 1.56
CA THR A 20 -7.52 -1.55 1.46
C THR A 20 -8.34 -0.57 2.28
N HIS A 21 -7.65 0.18 3.14
CA HIS A 21 -8.22 1.31 3.83
C HIS A 21 -7.48 2.57 3.41
N ARG A 22 -8.23 3.60 3.03
CA ARG A 22 -7.66 4.91 2.69
C ARG A 22 -7.76 5.80 3.92
N PHE A 23 -6.66 6.46 4.28
CA PHE A 23 -6.60 7.33 5.44
C PHE A 23 -6.66 8.80 5.02
N LEU A 24 -5.56 9.34 4.55
CA LEU A 24 -5.49 10.73 4.17
C LEU A 24 -5.75 10.88 2.67
N THR A 25 -6.62 11.83 2.35
CA THR A 25 -7.03 12.11 0.96
C THR A 25 -7.14 13.61 0.77
N ALA A 26 -7.58 14.03 -0.39
CA ALA A 26 -7.87 15.45 -0.68
C ALA A 26 -8.84 16.05 0.33
N GLU A 27 -9.75 15.26 0.87
CA GLU A 27 -10.71 15.72 1.90
C GLU A 27 -10.02 16.16 3.19
N ASN A 28 -8.82 15.66 3.44
CA ASN A 28 -8.01 16.00 4.61
C ASN A 28 -6.97 17.07 4.31
N GLY A 29 -6.99 17.63 3.11
CA GLY A 29 -6.05 18.67 2.71
C GLY A 29 -4.85 18.17 1.92
N CYS A 30 -4.82 16.90 1.55
CA CYS A 30 -3.78 16.40 0.65
C CYS A 30 -3.93 17.05 -0.72
N THR A 31 -2.81 17.44 -1.32
CA THR A 31 -2.81 18.08 -2.63
C THR A 31 -1.84 17.35 -3.56
N ASN A 32 -2.01 17.56 -4.85
CA ASN A 32 -1.09 17.08 -5.88
C ASN A 32 -0.83 15.57 -5.80
N GLY A 33 -1.87 14.78 -5.50
CA GLY A 33 -1.78 13.33 -5.47
C GLY A 33 -1.33 12.72 -4.15
N CYS A 34 -1.04 13.53 -3.15
CA CYS A 34 -0.71 13.02 -1.82
C CYS A 34 -1.87 12.19 -1.26
N ALA A 35 -1.58 11.01 -0.75
CA ALA A 35 -2.57 10.11 -0.17
C ALA A 35 -1.86 9.07 0.68
N SER A 36 -2.60 8.45 1.59
CA SER A 36 -2.06 7.34 2.38
C SER A 36 -3.13 6.32 2.72
N GLY A 37 -2.69 5.12 3.04
CA GLY A 37 -3.58 4.05 3.46
C GLY A 37 -2.83 2.77 3.80
N THR A 38 -3.59 1.70 3.97
CA THR A 38 -3.03 0.36 4.17
C THR A 38 -3.68 -0.62 3.20
N THR A 39 -2.93 -1.66 2.83
CA THR A 39 -3.45 -2.75 1.99
C THR A 39 -2.94 -4.08 2.51
N ILE A 40 -3.80 -5.10 2.48
CA ILE A 40 -3.46 -6.49 2.80
C ILE A 40 -3.38 -7.28 1.51
N TYR A 41 -2.26 -7.96 1.29
CA TYR A 41 -2.03 -8.82 0.12
C TYR A 41 -2.12 -10.27 0.57
N ALA A 42 -3.28 -10.90 0.36
CA ALA A 42 -3.53 -12.26 0.83
C ALA A 42 -3.10 -13.34 -0.17
N SER A 43 -2.92 -12.98 -1.45
CA SER A 43 -2.53 -13.95 -2.48
C SER A 43 -1.04 -14.27 -2.39
N ASN A 44 -0.69 -15.55 -2.63
CA ASN A 44 0.70 -15.97 -2.73
C ASN A 44 1.23 -15.92 -4.17
N GLU A 45 0.48 -15.26 -5.06
CA GLU A 45 0.90 -15.04 -6.45
C GLU A 45 0.88 -13.55 -6.76
N PHE A 46 1.83 -13.09 -7.58
CA PHE A 46 1.79 -11.72 -8.06
C PHE A 46 0.58 -11.52 -8.97
N SER A 47 -0.06 -10.35 -8.85
CA SER A 47 -1.14 -9.99 -9.75
C SER A 47 -0.60 -9.83 -11.18
N ASP A 48 -1.39 -10.25 -12.16
CA ASP A 48 -1.11 -9.99 -13.58
C ASP A 48 -1.48 -8.55 -13.99
N LYS A 49 -2.01 -7.78 -13.05
CA LYS A 49 -2.37 -6.37 -13.25
C LYS A 49 -1.65 -5.49 -12.22
N PRO A 50 -0.30 -5.36 -12.32
CA PRO A 50 0.44 -4.54 -11.37
C PRO A 50 0.03 -3.08 -11.45
N GLY A 51 0.19 -2.35 -10.33
CA GLY A 51 -0.06 -0.92 -10.31
C GLY A 51 1.01 -0.17 -11.08
N VAL A 52 0.60 0.80 -11.88
CA VAL A 52 1.51 1.71 -12.60
C VAL A 52 0.88 3.09 -12.58
N HIS A 53 1.61 4.07 -12.10
CA HIS A 53 1.15 5.45 -12.10
C HIS A 53 2.31 6.42 -12.18
N ASN A 54 2.02 7.69 -12.45
CA ASN A 54 3.05 8.67 -12.74
C ASN A 54 3.52 9.46 -11.50
N ASP A 55 3.16 9.01 -10.31
CA ASP A 55 3.74 9.47 -9.05
C ASP A 55 4.46 8.31 -8.39
N GLN A 56 5.25 8.60 -7.37
CA GLN A 56 5.93 7.54 -6.63
C GLN A 56 5.08 7.13 -5.42
N GLU A 57 5.19 5.86 -5.07
CA GLU A 57 4.50 5.29 -3.93
C GLU A 57 5.50 4.65 -2.98
N GLY A 58 5.48 5.08 -1.71
CA GLY A 58 6.32 4.49 -0.68
C GLY A 58 5.54 3.47 0.13
N PHE A 59 6.24 2.46 0.63
CA PHE A 59 5.66 1.35 1.37
C PHE A 59 6.45 1.07 2.64
N TYR A 60 5.73 0.76 3.70
CA TYR A 60 6.29 0.22 4.93
C TYR A 60 5.52 -1.04 5.29
N VAL A 61 6.23 -2.15 5.47
CA VAL A 61 5.60 -3.43 5.78
C VAL A 61 5.28 -3.48 7.27
N LEU A 62 3.98 -3.58 7.59
CA LEU A 62 3.49 -3.63 8.97
C LEU A 62 3.45 -5.05 9.52
N GLU A 63 3.04 -6.02 8.70
CA GLU A 63 2.84 -7.41 9.10
C GLU A 63 3.13 -8.33 7.92
N GLY A 64 3.51 -9.58 8.26
CA GLY A 64 3.64 -10.63 7.27
C GLY A 64 5.00 -10.72 6.61
N GLU A 65 5.10 -11.66 5.67
CA GLU A 65 6.31 -11.93 4.92
C GLU A 65 5.94 -12.28 3.48
N GLY A 66 6.67 -11.76 2.53
CA GLY A 66 6.40 -12.01 1.12
C GLY A 66 7.47 -11.45 0.21
N TYR A 67 7.03 -11.02 -0.96
CA TYR A 67 7.92 -10.49 -2.01
C TYR A 67 7.28 -9.29 -2.67
N ALA A 68 8.11 -8.32 -3.01
CA ALA A 68 7.72 -7.19 -3.85
C ALA A 68 8.33 -7.38 -5.23
N LYS A 69 7.64 -6.86 -6.24
CA LYS A 69 8.12 -6.88 -7.63
C LYS A 69 7.98 -5.48 -8.19
N LEU A 70 9.13 -4.91 -8.60
CA LEU A 70 9.20 -3.60 -9.25
C LEU A 70 9.74 -3.81 -10.66
N ASP A 71 8.89 -3.69 -11.68
CA ASP A 71 9.16 -4.17 -13.03
C ASP A 71 9.63 -5.62 -12.96
N ASP A 72 10.89 -5.92 -13.32
CA ASP A 72 11.43 -7.29 -13.28
C ASP A 72 12.22 -7.61 -12.00
N LEU A 73 12.39 -6.63 -11.12
CA LEU A 73 13.13 -6.82 -9.87
C LEU A 73 12.21 -7.42 -8.82
N VAL A 74 12.55 -8.59 -8.32
CA VAL A 74 11.82 -9.26 -7.23
C VAL A 74 12.74 -9.33 -6.01
N PHE A 75 12.21 -8.94 -4.84
CA PHE A 75 12.98 -9.00 -3.60
C PHE A 75 12.08 -9.37 -2.42
N PRO A 76 12.65 -10.03 -1.39
CA PRO A 76 11.88 -10.41 -0.22
C PRO A 76 11.56 -9.20 0.66
N ILE A 77 10.40 -9.23 1.30
CA ILE A 77 9.97 -8.21 2.27
C ILE A 77 9.38 -8.89 3.50
N LYS A 78 9.53 -8.25 4.63
CA LYS A 78 8.93 -8.67 5.91
C LYS A 78 8.64 -7.45 6.76
N ALA A 79 7.93 -7.64 7.86
CA ALA A 79 7.58 -6.56 8.78
C ALA A 79 8.81 -5.73 9.16
N GLY A 80 8.69 -4.41 9.04
CA GLY A 80 9.77 -3.46 9.29
C GLY A 80 10.54 -3.01 8.05
N ASP A 81 10.39 -3.70 6.93
CA ASP A 81 11.06 -3.32 5.68
C ASP A 81 10.30 -2.19 4.98
N SER A 82 11.03 -1.43 4.17
CA SER A 82 10.44 -0.33 3.42
C SER A 82 11.03 -0.30 2.00
N PHE A 83 10.20 0.13 1.06
CA PHE A 83 10.64 0.30 -0.33
C PHE A 83 9.80 1.36 -1.02
N VAL A 84 10.24 1.78 -2.19
CA VAL A 84 9.53 2.76 -3.01
C VAL A 84 9.37 2.22 -4.42
N ALA A 85 8.18 2.44 -4.99
CA ALA A 85 7.94 2.25 -6.41
C ALA A 85 8.08 3.62 -7.09
N PRO A 86 9.15 3.83 -7.86
CA PRO A 86 9.31 5.08 -8.59
C PRO A 86 8.18 5.31 -9.60
N ALA A 87 7.99 6.56 -10.01
CA ALA A 87 7.00 6.90 -11.02
C ALA A 87 7.22 6.08 -12.29
N GLY A 88 6.13 5.51 -12.83
CA GLY A 88 6.17 4.71 -14.06
C GLY A 88 6.64 3.27 -13.88
N VAL A 89 7.05 2.87 -12.69
CA VAL A 89 7.49 1.49 -12.41
C VAL A 89 6.31 0.65 -12.00
N ALA A 90 6.10 -0.46 -12.69
CA ALA A 90 5.04 -1.41 -12.34
C ALA A 90 5.38 -2.09 -11.02
N HIS A 91 4.42 -2.13 -10.10
CA HIS A 91 4.64 -2.69 -8.77
C HIS A 91 3.52 -3.63 -8.35
N THR A 92 3.89 -4.69 -7.65
CA THR A 92 2.95 -5.64 -7.05
C THR A 92 3.64 -6.32 -5.86
N ILE A 93 2.82 -6.89 -4.99
CA ILE A 93 3.28 -7.57 -3.78
C ILE A 93 2.54 -8.91 -3.70
N ARG A 94 3.23 -9.94 -3.22
CA ARG A 94 2.59 -11.21 -2.86
C ARG A 94 3.04 -11.66 -1.48
N THR A 95 2.18 -12.43 -0.83
CA THR A 95 2.50 -13.08 0.43
C THR A 95 3.28 -14.36 0.16
N LYS A 96 4.24 -14.67 1.02
CA LYS A 96 4.96 -15.95 0.96
C LYS A 96 4.03 -17.06 1.42
N GLU A 97 3.99 -18.16 0.67
CA GLU A 97 3.15 -19.30 1.01
C GLU A 97 3.44 -19.80 2.42
N GLY A 98 2.40 -20.05 3.19
CA GLY A 98 2.50 -20.50 4.58
C GLY A 98 2.77 -19.40 5.60
N CYS A 99 2.86 -18.14 5.16
CA CYS A 99 3.11 -17.02 6.05
C CYS A 99 1.85 -16.18 6.24
N GLN A 100 1.86 -15.35 7.30
CA GLN A 100 0.83 -14.36 7.54
C GLN A 100 0.75 -13.40 6.34
N PRO A 101 -0.45 -12.97 5.92
CA PRO A 101 -0.59 -12.02 4.84
C PRO A 101 0.22 -10.75 5.05
N VAL A 102 0.82 -10.25 3.97
CA VAL A 102 1.56 -8.99 4.00
C VAL A 102 0.58 -7.84 4.12
N LYS A 103 0.79 -7.00 5.13
CA LYS A 103 0.06 -5.75 5.29
C LYS A 103 1.05 -4.60 5.21
N VAL A 104 0.78 -3.63 4.35
CA VAL A 104 1.64 -2.46 4.18
C VAL A 104 0.88 -1.19 4.51
N PHE A 105 1.61 -0.21 5.04
CA PHE A 105 1.23 1.19 4.97
C PHE A 105 1.84 1.75 3.69
N TRP A 106 1.03 2.45 2.90
CA TRP A 106 1.51 3.06 1.66
C TRP A 106 1.17 4.55 1.65
N PHE A 107 1.98 5.30 0.92
CA PHE A 107 1.73 6.71 0.69
C PHE A 107 2.13 7.09 -0.72
N HIS A 108 1.34 7.95 -1.33
CA HIS A 108 1.67 8.61 -2.59
C HIS A 108 2.25 9.97 -2.25
N SER A 109 3.43 10.26 -2.71
CA SER A 109 4.03 11.57 -2.51
C SER A 109 3.36 12.60 -3.40
N ALA A 110 3.32 13.84 -2.94
CA ALA A 110 2.81 14.93 -3.76
C ALA A 110 3.70 15.15 -5.00
N LYS A 111 3.05 15.51 -6.07
CA LYS A 111 3.75 15.85 -7.32
C LYS A 111 4.20 17.30 -7.31
#